data_1f8e9c8e8d79faeec1d4042be5be0e7e
#
_entry.id   1f8e9c8e8d79faeec1d4042be5be0e7e
#
_cell.length_a   1.000
_cell.length_b   1.000
_cell.length_c   1.000
_cell.angle_alpha   90.00
_cell.angle_beta   90.00
_cell.angle_gamma   90.00
#
_symmetry.space_group_name_H-M   'P 1'
#
loop_
_entity.id
_entity.type
_entity.pdbx_description
1 polymer ?
#
loop_
_entity_poly.entity_id
_entity_poly.type
_entity_poly.pdbx_seq_one_letter_code
_entity_poly.pdbx_strand_id
1 'polypeptide(L)'
;IASCLVGSEMCIRDRMSMTGEENPFYEYYDEILDICEEYDVTVSLGDACRPGCLADATDVCQIEELVRLGELTKRAWDHNVQVMVEGPGHVPLDQVAANMKVQQSICMGAPFYVLGPIVTDIAPGYDHITSAIGGAVAAMNGAAFLCYVTPAEHLALPNVEDVKQGIIASKIAAHAADIAKGVPGARDIDDKMAEARQKLDWDAQYACALDPETAKAIRDSRSPEEDHSDTCSMCGKFCAVRSMNKALAGEYICLLYTSDAADDL
;
A
#
# COMPACT_ATOMS: atom_id res chain seq x y z
N ILE A 1 8.65 0.48 -24.29
CA ILE A 1 9.62 0.35 -23.17
C ILE A 1 9.14 -0.77 -22.23
N ALA A 2 7.87 -0.74 -21.77
CA ALA A 2 7.33 -1.79 -20.88
C ALA A 2 7.41 -3.21 -21.49
N SER A 3 7.18 -3.36 -22.80
CA SER A 3 7.29 -4.66 -23.46
C SER A 3 8.71 -5.21 -23.50
N CYS A 4 9.73 -4.34 -23.40
CA CYS A 4 11.12 -4.77 -23.34
C CYS A 4 11.49 -5.30 -21.94
N LEU A 5 10.89 -4.77 -20.87
CA LEU A 5 11.12 -5.23 -19.50
C LEU A 5 10.48 -6.61 -19.26
N VAL A 6 9.24 -6.80 -19.69
CA VAL A 6 8.56 -8.11 -19.62
C VAL A 6 9.24 -9.16 -20.49
N GLY A 7 9.80 -8.76 -21.64
CA GLY A 7 10.55 -9.64 -22.52
C GLY A 7 11.95 -10.02 -22.00
N SER A 8 12.58 -9.21 -21.16
CA SER A 8 13.95 -9.44 -20.70
C SER A 8 14.08 -10.68 -19.81
N GLU A 9 13.20 -10.89 -18.86
CA GLU A 9 13.23 -12.07 -17.98
C GLU A 9 13.04 -13.38 -18.77
N MET A 10 12.10 -13.40 -19.70
CA MET A 10 11.90 -14.57 -20.58
C MET A 10 13.11 -14.79 -21.50
N CYS A 11 13.70 -13.74 -22.05
CA CYS A 11 14.89 -13.85 -22.90
C CYS A 11 16.10 -14.36 -22.11
N ILE A 12 16.29 -13.93 -20.87
CA ILE A 12 17.35 -14.43 -19.99
C ILE A 12 17.15 -15.90 -19.69
N ARG A 13 15.96 -16.32 -19.27
CA ARG A 13 15.63 -17.72 -19.02
C ARG A 13 15.83 -18.58 -20.26
N ASP A 14 15.36 -18.12 -21.42
CA ASP A 14 15.49 -18.86 -22.68
C ASP A 14 16.96 -18.99 -23.07
N ARG A 15 17.80 -17.94 -22.91
CA ARG A 15 19.23 -17.99 -23.11
C ARG A 15 19.87 -19.04 -22.20
N MET A 16 19.62 -18.98 -20.88
CA MET A 16 20.14 -19.95 -19.92
C MET A 16 19.75 -21.39 -20.28
N SER A 17 18.50 -21.60 -20.69
CA SER A 17 17.99 -22.91 -21.08
C SER A 17 18.63 -23.43 -22.38
N MET A 18 18.92 -22.54 -23.34
CA MET A 18 19.48 -22.91 -24.63
C MET A 18 20.99 -23.09 -24.59
N THR A 19 21.72 -22.29 -23.81
CA THR A 19 23.17 -22.26 -23.79
C THR A 19 23.78 -23.03 -22.62
N GLY A 20 23.03 -23.20 -21.53
CA GLY A 20 23.53 -23.71 -20.25
C GLY A 20 24.43 -22.72 -19.52
N GLU A 21 24.45 -21.45 -19.96
CA GLU A 21 25.21 -20.37 -19.32
C GLU A 21 24.43 -19.74 -18.20
N GLU A 22 25.12 -19.04 -17.30
CA GLU A 22 24.51 -18.32 -16.17
C GLU A 22 23.73 -17.07 -16.65
N ASN A 23 22.90 -16.53 -15.78
CA ASN A 23 22.26 -15.24 -15.99
C ASN A 23 23.33 -14.16 -16.20
N PRO A 24 23.35 -13.46 -17.34
CA PRO A 24 24.40 -12.49 -17.64
C PRO A 24 24.45 -11.32 -16.66
N PHE A 25 23.31 -10.89 -16.07
CA PHE A 25 23.32 -9.85 -15.04
C PHE A 25 23.94 -10.32 -13.71
N TYR A 26 23.90 -11.62 -13.45
CA TYR A 26 24.60 -12.21 -12.31
C TYR A 26 26.09 -12.43 -12.61
N GLU A 27 26.40 -12.96 -13.79
CA GLU A 27 27.76 -13.26 -14.22
C GLU A 27 28.63 -12.01 -14.34
N TYR A 28 28.08 -10.94 -14.95
CA TYR A 28 28.78 -9.65 -15.16
C TYR A 28 28.36 -8.58 -14.17
N TYR A 29 27.98 -8.98 -12.96
CA TYR A 29 27.41 -8.05 -11.97
C TYR A 29 28.40 -6.95 -11.57
N ASP A 30 29.69 -7.25 -11.43
CA ASP A 30 30.71 -6.28 -11.07
C ASP A 30 30.89 -5.20 -12.16
N GLU A 31 30.83 -5.58 -13.45
CA GLU A 31 30.86 -4.62 -14.56
C GLU A 31 29.66 -3.68 -14.55
N ILE A 32 28.49 -4.21 -14.15
CA ILE A 32 27.28 -3.39 -13.97
C ILE A 32 27.46 -2.43 -12.79
N LEU A 33 28.06 -2.88 -11.70
CA LEU A 33 28.34 -2.05 -10.54
C LEU A 33 29.32 -0.93 -10.84
N ASP A 34 30.36 -1.18 -11.65
CA ASP A 34 31.31 -0.15 -12.11
C ASP A 34 30.57 0.97 -12.87
N ILE A 35 29.59 0.62 -13.72
CA ILE A 35 28.76 1.59 -14.43
C ILE A 35 27.85 2.33 -13.45
N CYS A 36 27.24 1.62 -12.49
CA CYS A 36 26.37 2.22 -11.50
C CYS A 36 27.12 3.20 -10.59
N GLU A 37 28.35 2.91 -10.20
CA GLU A 37 29.21 3.81 -9.43
C GLU A 37 29.55 5.07 -10.23
N GLU A 38 29.95 4.91 -11.53
CA GLU A 38 30.30 6.05 -12.39
C GLU A 38 29.14 7.05 -12.56
N TYR A 39 27.91 6.53 -12.68
CA TYR A 39 26.71 7.36 -12.93
C TYR A 39 25.84 7.62 -11.70
N ASP A 40 26.29 7.24 -10.51
CA ASP A 40 25.52 7.38 -9.24
C ASP A 40 24.11 6.76 -9.32
N VAL A 41 24.04 5.50 -9.80
CA VAL A 41 22.79 4.77 -10.02
C VAL A 41 22.55 3.77 -8.88
N THR A 42 21.37 3.83 -8.28
CA THR A 42 20.92 2.81 -7.31
C THR A 42 20.45 1.55 -8.03
N VAL A 43 20.89 0.38 -7.58
CA VAL A 43 20.44 -0.91 -8.09
C VAL A 43 19.17 -1.36 -7.35
N SER A 44 18.14 -1.76 -8.08
CA SER A 44 17.00 -2.51 -7.56
C SER A 44 17.20 -3.99 -7.87
N LEU A 45 17.47 -4.79 -6.85
CA LEU A 45 17.70 -6.23 -7.01
C LEU A 45 16.33 -6.93 -7.03
N GLY A 46 15.95 -7.39 -8.22
CA GLY A 46 14.65 -7.98 -8.49
C GLY A 46 14.50 -9.41 -8.02
N ASP A 47 13.26 -9.86 -8.02
CA ASP A 47 12.71 -11.04 -7.39
C ASP A 47 12.03 -11.96 -8.44
N ALA A 48 12.81 -12.65 -9.22
CA ALA A 48 12.33 -13.60 -10.24
C ALA A 48 11.51 -14.77 -9.62
N CYS A 49 11.82 -15.13 -8.37
CA CYS A 49 11.10 -16.15 -7.59
C CYS A 49 10.05 -15.56 -6.64
N ARG A 50 9.55 -14.35 -6.93
CA ARG A 50 8.46 -13.73 -6.15
C ARG A 50 7.22 -14.61 -6.17
N PRO A 51 6.61 -14.95 -5.00
CA PRO A 51 5.39 -15.73 -4.94
C PRO A 51 4.26 -15.12 -5.76
N GLY A 52 3.73 -15.89 -6.70
CA GLY A 52 2.58 -15.52 -7.54
C GLY A 52 1.24 -16.01 -7.02
N CYS A 53 1.25 -16.80 -5.93
CA CYS A 53 0.09 -17.23 -5.16
C CYS A 53 0.51 -17.58 -3.74
N LEU A 54 -0.45 -17.72 -2.81
CA LEU A 54 -0.15 -18.04 -1.41
C LEU A 54 0.59 -19.38 -1.24
N ALA A 55 0.41 -20.32 -2.15
CA ALA A 55 1.05 -21.63 -2.09
C ALA A 55 2.57 -21.56 -2.30
N ASP A 56 3.07 -20.53 -2.98
CA ASP A 56 4.50 -20.33 -3.26
C ASP A 56 5.20 -19.52 -2.16
N ALA A 57 4.43 -18.95 -1.23
CA ALA A 57 4.96 -18.06 -0.21
C ALA A 57 5.94 -18.78 0.72
N THR A 58 7.09 -18.15 0.92
CA THR A 58 8.14 -18.61 1.84
C THR A 58 8.69 -20.01 1.47
N ASP A 59 8.57 -20.37 0.20
CA ASP A 59 9.12 -21.62 -0.33
C ASP A 59 10.65 -21.55 -0.48
N VAL A 60 11.23 -22.67 -0.90
CA VAL A 60 12.70 -22.78 -1.09
C VAL A 60 13.18 -21.80 -2.15
N CYS A 61 12.43 -21.61 -3.25
CA CYS A 61 12.83 -20.72 -4.32
C CYS A 61 12.90 -19.26 -3.86
N GLN A 62 11.88 -18.79 -3.17
CA GLN A 62 11.84 -17.44 -2.60
C GLN A 62 12.99 -17.19 -1.62
N ILE A 63 13.26 -18.15 -0.73
CA ILE A 63 14.31 -17.99 0.30
C ILE A 63 15.71 -18.08 -0.31
N GLU A 64 15.95 -19.00 -1.24
CA GLU A 64 17.25 -19.12 -1.94
C GLU A 64 17.56 -17.87 -2.76
N GLU A 65 16.56 -17.31 -3.46
CA GLU A 65 16.72 -16.03 -4.14
C GLU A 65 17.08 -14.91 -3.15
N LEU A 66 16.39 -14.82 -2.03
CA LEU A 66 16.67 -13.79 -1.02
C LEU A 66 18.11 -13.90 -0.48
N VAL A 67 18.64 -15.13 -0.30
CA VAL A 67 20.04 -15.36 0.07
C VAL A 67 20.98 -14.79 -1.01
N ARG A 68 20.70 -15.02 -2.29
CA ARG A 68 21.50 -14.45 -3.40
C ARG A 68 21.41 -12.94 -3.45
N LEU A 69 20.23 -12.37 -3.24
CA LEU A 69 20.04 -10.92 -3.17
C LEU A 69 20.85 -10.30 -2.01
N GLY A 70 20.96 -11.00 -0.89
CA GLY A 70 21.83 -10.59 0.22
C GLY A 70 23.33 -10.59 -0.17
N GLU A 71 23.81 -11.61 -0.87
CA GLU A 71 25.19 -11.66 -1.40
C GLU A 71 25.46 -10.51 -2.40
N LEU A 72 24.52 -10.27 -3.34
CA LEU A 72 24.61 -9.18 -4.31
C LEU A 72 24.56 -7.80 -3.66
N THR A 73 23.74 -7.64 -2.61
CA THR A 73 23.68 -6.42 -1.81
C THR A 73 25.04 -6.07 -1.22
N LYS A 74 25.70 -7.07 -0.63
CA LYS A 74 27.04 -6.87 -0.06
C LYS A 74 28.06 -6.47 -1.14
N ARG A 75 28.04 -7.14 -2.29
CA ARG A 75 28.94 -6.82 -3.43
C ARG A 75 28.72 -5.38 -3.92
N ALA A 76 27.45 -4.94 -4.06
CA ALA A 76 27.14 -3.58 -4.47
C ALA A 76 27.67 -2.55 -3.47
N TRP A 77 27.50 -2.78 -2.17
CA TRP A 77 28.02 -1.88 -1.14
C TRP A 77 29.55 -1.82 -1.11
N ASP A 78 30.23 -2.96 -1.37
CA ASP A 78 31.69 -2.99 -1.51
C ASP A 78 32.17 -2.16 -2.72
N HIS A 79 31.31 -1.90 -3.73
CA HIS A 79 31.49 -0.99 -4.88
C HIS A 79 30.92 0.42 -4.66
N ASN A 80 30.52 0.80 -3.45
CA ASN A 80 29.86 2.09 -3.15
C ASN A 80 28.52 2.32 -3.87
N VAL A 81 27.87 1.27 -4.38
CA VAL A 81 26.58 1.34 -5.08
C VAL A 81 25.43 1.13 -4.10
N GLN A 82 24.45 2.02 -4.14
CA GLN A 82 23.25 1.90 -3.35
C GLN A 82 22.35 0.78 -3.90
N VAL A 83 21.65 0.09 -2.97
CA VAL A 83 20.79 -1.04 -3.30
C VAL A 83 19.43 -0.88 -2.61
N MET A 84 18.36 -1.25 -3.31
CA MET A 84 17.12 -1.72 -2.69
C MET A 84 16.85 -3.15 -3.17
N VAL A 85 16.21 -3.96 -2.33
CA VAL A 85 15.88 -5.35 -2.60
C VAL A 85 14.39 -5.45 -2.84
N GLU A 86 13.97 -6.15 -3.91
CA GLU A 86 12.57 -6.42 -4.20
C GLU A 86 12.12 -7.76 -3.61
N GLY A 87 10.84 -7.91 -3.36
CA GLY A 87 10.19 -9.13 -2.85
C GLY A 87 8.89 -8.79 -2.14
N PRO A 88 8.34 -9.69 -1.32
CA PRO A 88 7.53 -10.73 -1.91
C PRO A 88 6.19 -10.20 -2.42
N GLY A 89 5.50 -10.98 -3.29
CA GLY A 89 4.16 -10.68 -3.80
C GLY A 89 3.07 -11.30 -2.91
N HIS A 90 2.58 -12.48 -3.27
CA HIS A 90 1.55 -13.17 -2.51
C HIS A 90 2.12 -13.84 -1.25
N VAL A 91 1.67 -13.42 -0.07
CA VAL A 91 2.13 -13.97 1.22
C VAL A 91 0.97 -13.99 2.21
N PRO A 92 0.65 -15.14 2.84
CA PRO A 92 -0.34 -15.19 3.91
C PRO A 92 -0.04 -14.16 5.00
N LEU A 93 -1.08 -13.55 5.54
CA LEU A 93 -0.95 -12.40 6.45
C LEU A 93 -0.06 -12.70 7.68
N ASP A 94 -0.15 -13.90 8.22
CA ASP A 94 0.64 -14.38 9.36
C ASP A 94 2.14 -14.53 9.06
N GLN A 95 2.52 -14.67 7.79
CA GLN A 95 3.92 -14.81 7.36
C GLN A 95 4.58 -13.48 6.97
N VAL A 96 3.82 -12.41 6.75
CA VAL A 96 4.35 -11.12 6.27
C VAL A 96 5.44 -10.58 7.20
N ALA A 97 5.18 -10.51 8.50
CA ALA A 97 6.15 -10.00 9.47
C ALA A 97 7.44 -10.85 9.53
N ALA A 98 7.33 -12.17 9.37
CA ALA A 98 8.48 -13.07 9.34
C ALA A 98 9.33 -12.82 8.09
N ASN A 99 8.71 -12.67 6.92
CA ASN A 99 9.40 -12.33 5.67
C ASN A 99 10.20 -11.02 5.78
N MET A 100 9.63 -9.97 6.39
CA MET A 100 10.34 -8.72 6.63
C MET A 100 11.60 -8.92 7.49
N LYS A 101 11.50 -9.68 8.57
CA LYS A 101 12.63 -9.96 9.47
C LYS A 101 13.72 -10.80 8.83
N VAL A 102 13.33 -11.79 8.03
CA VAL A 102 14.27 -12.64 7.28
C VAL A 102 15.07 -11.79 6.29
N GLN A 103 14.41 -10.93 5.51
CA GLN A 103 15.09 -10.02 4.59
C GLN A 103 16.05 -9.08 5.33
N GLN A 104 15.60 -8.43 6.39
CA GLN A 104 16.45 -7.53 7.17
C GLN A 104 17.71 -8.22 7.68
N SER A 105 17.61 -9.49 8.06
CA SER A 105 18.75 -10.28 8.51
C SER A 105 19.67 -10.67 7.36
N ILE A 106 19.13 -11.23 6.28
CA ILE A 106 19.91 -11.74 5.14
C ILE A 106 20.52 -10.60 4.32
N CYS A 107 19.75 -9.54 4.07
CA CYS A 107 20.18 -8.38 3.28
C CYS A 107 20.72 -7.23 4.15
N MET A 108 21.11 -7.51 5.39
CA MET A 108 21.82 -6.57 6.28
C MET A 108 21.12 -5.21 6.45
N GLY A 109 19.78 -5.19 6.42
CA GLY A 109 18.98 -3.98 6.57
C GLY A 109 18.86 -3.13 5.29
N ALA A 110 19.21 -3.66 4.13
CA ALA A 110 18.95 -2.98 2.85
C ALA A 110 17.45 -2.65 2.70
N PRO A 111 17.10 -1.50 2.11
CA PRO A 111 15.70 -1.13 1.88
C PRO A 111 14.94 -2.22 1.15
N PHE A 112 13.79 -2.61 1.66
CA PHE A 112 12.96 -3.67 1.10
C PHE A 112 11.74 -3.09 0.39
N TYR A 113 11.61 -3.37 -0.90
CA TYR A 113 10.52 -2.97 -1.77
C TYR A 113 9.62 -4.18 -2.02
N VAL A 114 8.38 -4.14 -1.54
CA VAL A 114 7.47 -5.28 -1.58
C VAL A 114 6.27 -5.03 -2.49
N LEU A 115 5.82 -6.07 -3.20
CA LEU A 115 4.61 -6.01 -4.02
C LEU A 115 3.40 -6.38 -3.16
N GLY A 116 2.85 -5.41 -2.51
CA GLY A 116 1.76 -5.62 -1.57
C GLY A 116 2.28 -5.72 -0.12
N PRO A 117 2.37 -6.92 0.49
CA PRO A 117 1.99 -8.26 -0.01
C PRO A 117 0.49 -8.48 -0.18
N ILE A 118 0.14 -9.28 -1.20
CA ILE A 118 -1.23 -9.71 -1.47
C ILE A 118 -1.53 -10.90 -0.54
N VAL A 119 -2.47 -10.72 0.38
CA VAL A 119 -2.66 -11.65 1.51
C VAL A 119 -3.72 -12.74 1.28
N THR A 120 -4.36 -12.75 0.13
CA THR A 120 -5.32 -13.78 -0.29
C THR A 120 -5.48 -13.77 -1.81
N ASP A 121 -5.68 -14.96 -2.40
CA ASP A 121 -5.79 -15.14 -3.86
C ASP A 121 -7.24 -15.11 -4.36
N ILE A 122 -8.22 -14.99 -3.47
CA ILE A 122 -9.65 -15.14 -3.84
C ILE A 122 -10.34 -13.84 -4.22
N ALA A 123 -9.60 -12.74 -4.37
CA ALA A 123 -10.19 -11.42 -4.56
C ALA A 123 -9.77 -10.72 -5.88
N PRO A 124 -9.87 -11.40 -7.06
CA PRO A 124 -9.58 -10.74 -8.34
C PRO A 124 -10.43 -9.47 -8.52
N GLY A 125 -9.81 -8.39 -8.97
CA GLY A 125 -10.46 -7.08 -9.07
C GLY A 125 -10.38 -6.24 -7.79
N TYR A 126 -9.89 -6.83 -6.68
CA TYR A 126 -9.72 -6.18 -5.38
C TYR A 126 -8.29 -6.35 -4.83
N ASP A 127 -7.33 -6.70 -5.67
CA ASP A 127 -5.94 -6.96 -5.24
C ASP A 127 -5.27 -5.73 -4.63
N HIS A 128 -5.68 -4.52 -5.00
CA HIS A 128 -5.26 -3.28 -4.34
C HIS A 128 -5.70 -3.22 -2.86
N ILE A 129 -6.82 -3.83 -2.48
CA ILE A 129 -7.28 -3.91 -1.08
C ILE A 129 -6.47 -4.97 -0.33
N THR A 130 -6.32 -6.17 -0.90
CA THR A 130 -5.56 -7.26 -0.27
C THR A 130 -4.09 -6.88 -0.10
N SER A 131 -3.52 -6.17 -1.08
CA SER A 131 -2.20 -5.56 -1.04
C SER A 131 -2.07 -4.48 0.04
N ALA A 132 -3.08 -3.62 0.21
CA ALA A 132 -3.04 -2.61 1.27
C ALA A 132 -3.02 -3.23 2.67
N ILE A 133 -3.75 -4.33 2.87
CA ILE A 133 -3.75 -5.07 4.14
C ILE A 133 -2.35 -5.62 4.45
N GLY A 134 -1.76 -6.35 3.52
CA GLY A 134 -0.42 -6.91 3.68
C GLY A 134 0.66 -5.82 3.72
N GLY A 135 0.51 -4.77 2.90
CA GLY A 135 1.42 -3.64 2.85
C GLY A 135 1.51 -2.88 4.16
N ALA A 136 0.38 -2.68 4.84
CA ALA A 136 0.39 -2.06 6.17
C ALA A 136 1.18 -2.90 7.18
N VAL A 137 0.99 -4.23 7.18
CA VAL A 137 1.75 -5.14 8.04
C VAL A 137 3.23 -5.17 7.65
N ALA A 138 3.56 -5.23 6.36
CA ALA A 138 4.94 -5.21 5.88
C ALA A 138 5.65 -3.91 6.26
N ALA A 139 5.04 -2.75 6.00
CA ALA A 139 5.63 -1.45 6.31
C ALA A 139 5.81 -1.23 7.82
N MET A 140 4.88 -1.71 8.65
CA MET A 140 5.01 -1.70 10.10
C MET A 140 6.18 -2.57 10.59
N ASN A 141 6.53 -3.62 9.85
CA ASN A 141 7.58 -4.58 10.21
C ASN A 141 8.91 -4.37 9.44
N GLY A 142 9.06 -3.29 8.67
CA GLY A 142 10.35 -2.89 8.14
C GLY A 142 10.46 -2.80 6.61
N ALA A 143 9.38 -3.01 5.85
CA ALA A 143 9.39 -2.67 4.43
C ALA A 143 9.61 -1.15 4.28
N ALA A 144 10.52 -0.78 3.36
CA ALA A 144 10.86 0.60 3.08
C ALA A 144 9.99 1.20 1.96
N PHE A 145 9.56 0.38 1.01
CA PHE A 145 8.75 0.78 -0.12
C PHE A 145 7.60 -0.20 -0.35
N LEU A 146 6.44 0.33 -0.71
CA LEU A 146 5.29 -0.44 -1.14
C LEU A 146 5.07 -0.21 -2.64
N CYS A 147 5.15 -1.28 -3.44
CA CYS A 147 4.64 -1.25 -4.81
C CYS A 147 3.12 -1.19 -4.77
N TYR A 148 2.53 -0.28 -5.52
CA TYR A 148 1.07 -0.27 -5.64
C TYR A 148 0.61 -1.47 -6.49
N VAL A 149 -0.53 -2.01 -6.11
CA VAL A 149 -1.24 -3.03 -6.86
C VAL A 149 -2.57 -2.44 -7.29
N THR A 150 -3.01 -2.71 -8.51
CA THR A 150 -4.24 -2.14 -9.07
C THR A 150 -5.41 -3.13 -9.01
N PRO A 151 -6.66 -2.66 -9.17
CA PRO A 151 -7.80 -3.56 -9.35
C PRO A 151 -7.67 -4.49 -10.57
N ALA A 152 -6.87 -4.08 -11.56
CA ALA A 152 -6.66 -4.84 -12.79
C ALA A 152 -5.57 -5.93 -12.67
N GLU A 153 -4.90 -6.05 -11.51
CA GLU A 153 -3.83 -7.02 -11.29
C GLU A 153 -4.29 -8.43 -11.66
N HIS A 154 -3.45 -9.17 -12.40
CA HIS A 154 -3.72 -10.51 -12.96
C HIS A 154 -4.91 -10.58 -13.95
N LEU A 155 -5.62 -9.47 -14.25
CA LEU A 155 -6.81 -9.46 -15.09
C LEU A 155 -6.60 -8.71 -16.41
N ALA A 156 -5.97 -7.55 -16.39
CA ALA A 156 -5.79 -6.68 -17.54
C ALA A 156 -4.67 -5.66 -17.35
N LEU A 157 -4.28 -4.99 -18.45
CA LEU A 157 -3.42 -3.81 -18.36
C LEU A 157 -4.19 -2.68 -17.66
N PRO A 158 -3.66 -2.12 -16.56
CA PRO A 158 -4.37 -1.09 -15.80
C PRO A 158 -4.53 0.21 -16.59
N ASN A 159 -5.67 0.84 -16.45
CA ASN A 159 -5.91 2.20 -16.92
C ASN A 159 -5.52 3.23 -15.83
N VAL A 160 -5.66 4.53 -16.11
CA VAL A 160 -5.28 5.60 -15.18
C VAL A 160 -6.06 5.55 -13.88
N GLU A 161 -7.34 5.21 -13.92
CA GLU A 161 -8.17 5.09 -12.73
C GLU A 161 -7.77 3.90 -11.86
N ASP A 162 -7.46 2.76 -12.48
CA ASP A 162 -6.92 1.60 -11.77
C ASP A 162 -5.62 1.94 -11.03
N VAL A 163 -4.72 2.67 -11.70
CA VAL A 163 -3.46 3.15 -11.10
C VAL A 163 -3.74 4.11 -9.93
N LYS A 164 -4.67 5.06 -10.10
CA LYS A 164 -5.08 5.97 -9.03
C LYS A 164 -5.56 5.19 -7.80
N GLN A 165 -6.44 4.21 -7.99
CA GLN A 165 -6.96 3.39 -6.89
C GLN A 165 -5.85 2.60 -6.18
N GLY A 166 -4.93 1.99 -6.94
CA GLY A 166 -3.78 1.29 -6.38
C GLY A 166 -2.86 2.19 -5.55
N ILE A 167 -2.57 3.39 -6.05
CA ILE A 167 -1.75 4.38 -5.33
C ILE A 167 -2.43 4.83 -4.03
N ILE A 168 -3.74 5.12 -4.08
CA ILE A 168 -4.48 5.51 -2.88
C ILE A 168 -4.48 4.38 -1.84
N ALA A 169 -4.72 3.14 -2.25
CA ALA A 169 -4.67 1.98 -1.36
C ALA A 169 -3.30 1.83 -0.68
N SER A 170 -2.21 1.94 -1.45
CA SER A 170 -0.84 1.86 -0.92
C SER A 170 -0.51 3.03 0.02
N LYS A 171 -0.97 4.25 -0.29
CA LYS A 171 -0.80 5.41 0.61
C LYS A 171 -1.54 5.22 1.94
N ILE A 172 -2.75 4.65 1.92
CA ILE A 172 -3.50 4.33 3.14
C ILE A 172 -2.72 3.31 3.99
N ALA A 173 -2.18 2.25 3.36
CA ALA A 173 -1.39 1.24 4.03
C ALA A 173 -0.12 1.83 4.67
N ALA A 174 0.64 2.63 3.92
CA ALA A 174 1.86 3.28 4.38
C ALA A 174 1.57 4.24 5.54
N HIS A 175 0.53 5.07 5.43
CA HIS A 175 0.14 6.00 6.49
C HIS A 175 -0.27 5.28 7.78
N ALA A 176 -1.08 4.22 7.68
CA ALA A 176 -1.44 3.40 8.82
C ALA A 176 -0.21 2.77 9.52
N ALA A 177 0.78 2.32 8.73
CA ALA A 177 2.02 1.79 9.25
C ALA A 177 2.88 2.86 9.93
N ASP A 178 2.94 4.07 9.38
CA ASP A 178 3.71 5.18 9.96
C ASP A 178 3.13 5.60 11.32
N ILE A 179 1.81 5.64 11.46
CA ILE A 179 1.14 5.84 12.76
C ILE A 179 1.53 4.72 13.73
N ALA A 180 1.46 3.47 13.30
CA ALA A 180 1.77 2.31 14.14
C ALA A 180 3.24 2.28 14.60
N LYS A 181 4.16 2.73 13.74
CA LYS A 181 5.59 2.88 14.07
C LYS A 181 5.89 4.08 14.98
N GLY A 182 4.94 4.97 15.18
CA GLY A 182 5.13 6.20 15.95
C GLY A 182 6.02 7.22 15.24
N VAL A 183 5.98 7.27 13.91
CA VAL A 183 6.73 8.27 13.13
C VAL A 183 6.28 9.66 13.54
N PRO A 184 7.20 10.56 13.93
CA PRO A 184 6.83 11.91 14.37
C PRO A 184 6.03 12.67 13.32
N GLY A 185 4.87 13.20 13.73
CA GLY A 185 3.96 13.95 12.85
C GLY A 185 3.06 13.10 11.95
N ALA A 186 3.22 11.77 11.91
CA ALA A 186 2.39 10.92 11.07
C ALA A 186 0.89 11.08 11.37
N ARG A 187 0.53 11.30 12.63
CA ARG A 187 -0.86 11.41 13.08
C ARG A 187 -1.46 12.82 12.94
N ASP A 188 -0.66 13.84 12.66
CA ASP A 188 -1.12 15.23 12.67
C ASP A 188 -2.27 15.50 11.69
N ILE A 189 -2.29 14.82 10.55
CA ILE A 189 -3.35 14.97 9.55
C ILE A 189 -4.65 14.32 10.01
N ASP A 190 -4.58 13.20 10.73
CA ASP A 190 -5.75 12.53 11.30
C ASP A 190 -6.38 13.36 12.43
N ASP A 191 -5.56 14.00 13.25
CA ASP A 191 -6.03 14.89 14.31
C ASP A 191 -6.73 16.12 13.72
N LYS A 192 -6.19 16.71 12.64
CA LYS A 192 -6.86 17.78 11.87
C LYS A 192 -8.19 17.30 11.26
N MET A 193 -8.20 16.10 10.68
CA MET A 193 -9.42 15.49 10.16
C MET A 193 -10.47 15.28 11.28
N ALA A 194 -10.03 14.85 12.47
CA ALA A 194 -10.93 14.68 13.62
C ALA A 194 -11.56 16.01 14.05
N GLU A 195 -10.78 17.10 14.11
CA GLU A 195 -11.31 18.44 14.38
C GLU A 195 -12.29 18.91 13.30
N ALA A 196 -11.99 18.71 12.03
CA ALA A 196 -12.87 19.07 10.93
C ALA A 196 -14.18 18.27 10.98
N ARG A 197 -14.12 16.98 11.31
CA ARG A 197 -15.31 16.13 11.51
C ARG A 197 -16.16 16.58 12.70
N GLN A 198 -15.52 16.95 13.81
CA GLN A 198 -16.23 17.48 14.99
C GLN A 198 -17.01 18.75 14.64
N LYS A 199 -16.44 19.62 13.82
CA LYS A 199 -17.06 20.89 13.40
C LYS A 199 -18.07 20.71 12.27
N LEU A 200 -18.15 19.54 11.66
CA LEU A 200 -18.90 19.25 10.42
C LEU A 200 -18.43 20.15 9.26
N ASP A 201 -17.16 20.53 9.27
CA ASP A 201 -16.53 21.35 8.24
C ASP A 201 -16.05 20.46 7.09
N TRP A 202 -16.83 20.41 6.04
CA TRP A 202 -16.56 19.54 4.88
C TRP A 202 -15.36 20.00 4.06
N ASP A 203 -15.14 21.29 3.92
CA ASP A 203 -14.00 21.81 3.17
C ASP A 203 -12.69 21.47 3.88
N ALA A 204 -12.64 21.62 5.19
CA ALA A 204 -11.49 21.19 5.99
C ALA A 204 -11.27 19.66 5.94
N GLN A 205 -12.35 18.85 5.91
CA GLN A 205 -12.25 17.40 5.74
C GLN A 205 -11.66 17.04 4.37
N TYR A 206 -12.10 17.69 3.29
CA TYR A 206 -11.53 17.47 1.96
C TYR A 206 -10.06 17.87 1.88
N ALA A 207 -9.67 18.97 2.53
CA ALA A 207 -8.27 19.39 2.59
C ALA A 207 -7.35 18.38 3.30
N CYS A 208 -7.88 17.54 4.19
CA CYS A 208 -7.16 16.46 4.86
C CYS A 208 -7.22 15.12 4.13
N ALA A 209 -8.09 14.97 3.13
CA ALA A 209 -8.33 13.67 2.48
C ALA A 209 -7.21 13.28 1.50
N LEU A 210 -6.88 11.99 1.43
CA LEU A 210 -5.96 11.44 0.42
C LEU A 210 -6.53 11.53 -1.00
N ASP A 211 -7.84 11.40 -1.14
CA ASP A 211 -8.58 11.58 -2.40
C ASP A 211 -9.79 12.49 -2.17
N PRO A 212 -9.58 13.81 -2.16
CA PRO A 212 -10.64 14.78 -1.93
C PRO A 212 -11.70 14.81 -3.05
N GLU A 213 -11.30 14.52 -4.29
CA GLU A 213 -12.21 14.52 -5.44
C GLU A 213 -13.25 13.41 -5.32
N THR A 214 -12.81 12.19 -5.03
CA THR A 214 -13.70 11.05 -4.82
C THR A 214 -14.59 11.26 -3.60
N ALA A 215 -14.03 11.74 -2.49
CA ALA A 215 -14.81 12.02 -1.28
C ALA A 215 -15.92 13.05 -1.54
N LYS A 216 -15.59 14.15 -2.23
CA LYS A 216 -16.54 15.18 -2.62
C LYS A 216 -17.61 14.65 -3.58
N ALA A 217 -17.19 13.94 -4.63
CA ALA A 217 -18.13 13.39 -5.61
C ALA A 217 -19.15 12.43 -4.98
N ILE A 218 -18.71 11.56 -4.05
CA ILE A 218 -19.58 10.64 -3.33
C ILE A 218 -20.60 11.44 -2.49
N ARG A 219 -20.15 12.46 -1.76
CA ARG A 219 -21.05 13.28 -0.94
C ARG A 219 -22.06 14.04 -1.80
N ASP A 220 -21.60 14.69 -2.87
CA ASP A 220 -22.44 15.51 -3.74
C ASP A 220 -23.49 14.67 -4.48
N SER A 221 -23.14 13.43 -4.89
CA SER A 221 -24.07 12.49 -5.52
C SER A 221 -25.22 12.03 -4.61
N ARG A 222 -25.08 12.23 -3.30
CA ARG A 222 -26.01 11.78 -2.26
C ARG A 222 -26.27 12.90 -1.25
N SER A 223 -26.44 14.13 -1.76
CA SER A 223 -26.66 15.32 -0.91
C SER A 223 -27.80 15.11 0.08
N PRO A 224 -27.64 15.52 1.34
CA PRO A 224 -28.72 15.48 2.30
C PRO A 224 -29.82 16.48 1.93
N GLU A 225 -31.01 16.32 2.54
CA GLU A 225 -32.09 17.31 2.44
C GLU A 225 -31.58 18.68 2.90
N GLU A 226 -32.18 19.78 2.37
CA GLU A 226 -31.74 21.16 2.63
C GLU A 226 -31.58 21.49 4.13
N ASP A 227 -32.49 20.99 4.97
CA ASP A 227 -32.50 21.24 6.42
C ASP A 227 -31.33 20.57 7.17
N HIS A 228 -30.55 19.72 6.50
CA HIS A 228 -29.47 18.94 7.10
C HIS A 228 -28.16 19.02 6.26
N SER A 229 -27.94 20.14 5.58
CA SER A 229 -26.78 20.37 4.71
C SER A 229 -25.42 20.29 5.42
N ASP A 230 -25.41 20.50 6.73
CA ASP A 230 -24.24 20.35 7.60
C ASP A 230 -23.86 18.88 7.89
N THR A 231 -24.79 17.94 7.68
CA THR A 231 -24.54 16.49 7.91
C THR A 231 -24.42 15.71 6.59
N CYS A 232 -24.09 14.42 6.68
CA CYS A 232 -24.17 13.53 5.51
C CYS A 232 -25.56 12.87 5.44
N SER A 233 -25.95 12.42 4.25
CA SER A 233 -27.24 11.75 4.02
C SER A 233 -27.41 10.41 4.76
N MET A 234 -26.28 9.79 5.22
CA MET A 234 -26.34 8.54 5.98
C MET A 234 -27.08 8.69 7.33
N CYS A 235 -26.78 9.74 8.10
CA CYS A 235 -27.38 9.99 9.41
C CYS A 235 -28.46 11.08 9.36
N GLY A 236 -28.31 12.07 8.46
CA GLY A 236 -29.24 13.19 8.34
C GLY A 236 -29.56 13.85 9.69
N LYS A 237 -30.85 13.97 10.03
CA LYS A 237 -31.32 14.53 11.31
C LYS A 237 -30.85 13.77 12.57
N PHE A 238 -30.47 12.51 12.44
CA PHE A 238 -29.98 11.68 13.55
C PHE A 238 -28.44 11.69 13.69
N CYS A 239 -27.75 12.64 13.09
CA CYS A 239 -26.30 12.74 13.20
C CYS A 239 -25.87 12.94 14.66
N ALA A 240 -25.12 11.96 15.19
CA ALA A 240 -24.66 11.99 16.59
C ALA A 240 -23.72 13.18 16.86
N VAL A 241 -22.83 13.52 15.90
CA VAL A 241 -21.92 14.65 16.03
C VAL A 241 -22.70 15.97 16.14
N ARG A 242 -23.68 16.19 15.24
CA ARG A 242 -24.54 17.37 15.29
C ARG A 242 -25.32 17.46 16.60
N SER A 243 -25.92 16.34 17.02
CA SER A 243 -26.71 16.29 18.26
C SER A 243 -25.85 16.57 19.48
N MET A 244 -24.61 16.01 19.53
CA MET A 244 -23.67 16.25 20.62
C MET A 244 -23.21 17.73 20.63
N ASN A 245 -22.86 18.29 19.48
CA ASN A 245 -22.48 19.71 19.38
C ASN A 245 -23.60 20.64 19.91
N LYS A 246 -24.85 20.38 19.55
CA LYS A 246 -26.00 21.13 20.05
C LYS A 246 -26.21 20.97 21.56
N ALA A 247 -26.07 19.76 22.07
CA ALA A 247 -26.15 19.50 23.52
C ALA A 247 -25.03 20.23 24.28
N LEU A 248 -23.81 20.25 23.78
CA LEU A 248 -22.69 20.98 24.38
C LEU A 248 -22.86 22.51 24.29
N ALA A 249 -23.56 23.00 23.27
CA ALA A 249 -23.95 24.41 23.15
C ALA A 249 -25.13 24.81 24.07
N GLY A 250 -25.69 23.87 24.80
CA GLY A 250 -26.88 24.11 25.68
C GLY A 250 -28.20 24.03 24.94
N GLU A 251 -28.20 23.61 23.68
CA GLU A 251 -29.40 23.34 22.90
C GLU A 251 -29.88 21.91 23.18
N TYR A 252 -30.93 21.75 24.01
CA TYR A 252 -31.48 20.44 24.35
C TYR A 252 -32.37 19.93 23.19
N ILE A 253 -31.95 18.91 22.47
CA ILE A 253 -32.78 18.22 21.49
C ILE A 253 -33.01 16.79 21.98
N CYS A 254 -34.16 16.53 22.58
CA CYS A 254 -34.62 15.18 22.89
C CYS A 254 -35.32 14.61 21.64
N LEU A 255 -34.61 13.83 20.82
CA LEU A 255 -35.19 13.18 19.64
C LEU A 255 -36.10 11.99 20.00
N LEU A 256 -36.14 11.57 21.28
CA LEU A 256 -36.88 10.40 21.74
C LEU A 256 -38.29 10.73 22.24
N TYR A 257 -38.63 12.01 22.42
CA TYR A 257 -39.92 12.45 22.90
C TYR A 257 -40.51 13.54 22.00
N THR A 258 -40.63 13.23 20.71
CA THR A 258 -41.59 13.97 19.88
C THR A 258 -42.96 13.38 20.15
N SER A 259 -43.99 14.23 20.24
CA SER A 259 -45.37 13.86 20.53
C SER A 259 -45.98 12.78 19.64
N ASP A 260 -45.34 12.49 18.51
CA ASP A 260 -45.79 11.50 17.54
C ASP A 260 -45.43 10.05 17.93
N ALA A 261 -44.53 9.84 18.90
CA ALA A 261 -44.22 8.48 19.40
C ALA A 261 -45.23 7.98 20.44
N ALA A 262 -46.15 8.84 20.92
CA ALA A 262 -47.17 8.49 21.89
C ALA A 262 -48.50 8.09 21.22
N ASP A 263 -48.68 8.40 19.93
CA ASP A 263 -49.93 8.14 19.21
C ASP A 263 -49.89 6.81 18.42
N ASP A 264 -48.72 6.12 18.36
CA ASP A 264 -48.54 4.83 17.67
C ASP A 264 -48.45 3.62 18.64
N LEU A 265 -48.82 3.78 19.90
CA LEU A 265 -49.01 2.72 20.88
C LEU A 265 -50.49 2.65 21.28
#